data_2d8ce68550169439da79e17beef158b3
#
_entry.id   2d8ce68550169439da79e17beef158b3
#
_cell.length_a   1.000
_cell.length_b   1.000
_cell.length_c   1.000
_cell.angle_alpha   90.00
_cell.angle_beta   90.00
_cell.angle_gamma   90.00
#
_symmetry.space_group_name_H-M   'P 1'
#
loop_
_entity.id
_entity.type
_entity.pdbx_description
1 polymer ?
#
loop_
_entity_poly.entity_id
_entity_poly.type
_entity_poly.pdbx_seq_one_letter_code
_entity_poly.pdbx_strand_id
1 'polypeptide(L)'
;MADISAKSLEVHGRSAGAALRSLVIGLTAFLTVVDLFATQAILPSLTRHYGVAPAAMGLAVNASTMGMAIAGLVVGFFSRLIDRRLGILASLILLAIPTTLLATAADLPTFTLLRVLQGLCMASAFALTLAYLGEQCSATDAGGAFAAYIAGNVASNLIGRLVSAAVADRLGLAANFYFFA
;
A
#
# COMPACT_ATOMS: atom_id res chain seq x y z
N MET A 1 -47.10 11.97 4.90
CA MET A 1 -46.41 11.73 3.63
C MET A 1 -45.01 12.41 3.59
N ALA A 2 -44.86 13.62 4.12
CA ALA A 2 -43.54 14.32 4.20
C ALA A 2 -42.48 13.64 5.08
N ASP A 3 -42.89 12.99 6.17
CA ASP A 3 -41.97 12.35 7.15
C ASP A 3 -41.28 11.08 6.59
N ILE A 4 -41.98 10.32 5.73
CA ILE A 4 -41.41 9.14 5.08
C ILE A 4 -40.33 9.57 4.03
N SER A 5 -40.53 10.69 3.36
CA SER A 5 -39.56 11.22 2.38
C SER A 5 -38.30 11.75 3.05
N ALA A 6 -38.42 12.45 4.18
CA ALA A 6 -37.26 12.93 4.94
C ALA A 6 -36.43 11.77 5.50
N LYS A 7 -37.08 10.75 6.06
CA LYS A 7 -36.39 9.57 6.61
C LYS A 7 -35.69 8.73 5.53
N SER A 8 -36.26 8.66 4.32
CA SER A 8 -35.62 7.97 3.19
C SER A 8 -34.38 8.72 2.68
N LEU A 9 -34.39 10.05 2.68
CA LEU A 9 -33.25 10.88 2.30
C LEU A 9 -32.10 10.79 3.34
N GLU A 10 -32.43 10.75 4.64
CA GLU A 10 -31.42 10.54 5.69
C GLU A 10 -30.77 9.15 5.62
N VAL A 11 -31.54 8.11 5.34
CA VAL A 11 -31.01 6.74 5.18
C VAL A 11 -30.10 6.65 3.94
N HIS A 12 -30.44 7.28 2.83
CA HIS A 12 -29.61 7.33 1.63
C HIS A 12 -28.32 8.13 1.85
N GLY A 13 -28.39 9.27 2.53
CA GLY A 13 -27.21 10.08 2.86
C GLY A 13 -26.22 9.36 3.79
N ARG A 14 -26.71 8.62 4.78
CA ARG A 14 -25.89 7.80 5.67
C ARG A 14 -25.24 6.62 4.95
N SER A 15 -25.94 5.96 4.05
CA SER A 15 -25.40 4.85 3.26
C SER A 15 -24.32 5.30 2.28
N ALA A 16 -24.49 6.46 1.63
CA ALA A 16 -23.51 7.04 0.72
C ALA A 16 -22.22 7.46 1.44
N GLY A 17 -22.34 8.05 2.63
CA GLY A 17 -21.18 8.40 3.47
C GLY A 17 -20.39 7.17 3.96
N ALA A 18 -21.09 6.11 4.33
CA ALA A 18 -20.48 4.85 4.74
C ALA A 18 -19.76 4.17 3.56
N ALA A 19 -20.36 4.16 2.38
CA ALA A 19 -19.75 3.60 1.18
C ALA A 19 -18.48 4.37 0.77
N LEU A 20 -18.52 5.70 0.77
CA LEU A 20 -17.35 6.54 0.48
C LEU A 20 -16.22 6.28 1.48
N ARG A 21 -16.54 6.18 2.77
CA ARG A 21 -15.57 5.85 3.82
C ARG A 21 -14.92 4.50 3.58
N SER A 22 -15.71 3.47 3.28
CA SER A 22 -15.21 2.12 2.98
C SER A 22 -14.33 2.12 1.73
N LEU A 23 -14.71 2.87 0.69
CA LEU A 23 -13.90 3.02 -0.52
C LEU A 23 -12.54 3.67 -0.23
N VAL A 24 -12.52 4.76 0.54
CA VAL A 24 -11.27 5.45 0.92
C VAL A 24 -10.37 4.52 1.75
N ILE A 25 -10.93 3.79 2.70
CA ILE A 25 -10.20 2.81 3.52
C ILE A 25 -9.61 1.71 2.62
N GLY A 26 -10.41 1.12 1.74
CA GLY A 26 -9.96 0.09 0.81
C GLY A 26 -8.89 0.59 -0.15
N LEU A 27 -9.03 1.82 -0.67
CA LEU A 27 -8.04 2.45 -1.54
C LEU A 27 -6.73 2.73 -0.79
N THR A 28 -6.78 3.22 0.45
CA THR A 28 -5.59 3.41 1.27
C THR A 28 -4.86 2.09 1.49
N ALA A 29 -5.59 1.02 1.84
CA ALA A 29 -5.00 -0.31 1.98
C ALA A 29 -4.39 -0.83 0.69
N PHE A 30 -5.07 -0.63 -0.45
CA PHE A 30 -4.57 -0.98 -1.78
C PHE A 30 -3.25 -0.28 -2.08
N LEU A 31 -3.21 1.05 -1.98
CA LEU A 31 -2.02 1.87 -2.28
C LEU A 31 -0.85 1.56 -1.34
N THR A 32 -1.14 1.17 -0.10
CA THR A 32 -0.10 0.87 0.90
C THR A 32 0.77 -0.33 0.52
N VAL A 33 0.22 -1.36 -0.14
CA VAL A 33 0.94 -2.63 -0.37
C VAL A 33 0.99 -3.07 -1.83
N VAL A 34 0.40 -2.33 -2.76
CA VAL A 34 0.39 -2.70 -4.19
C VAL A 34 1.81 -2.85 -4.76
N ASP A 35 2.74 -2.00 -4.37
CA ASP A 35 4.15 -2.05 -4.77
C ASP A 35 4.87 -3.34 -4.36
N LEU A 36 4.49 -3.90 -3.20
CA LEU A 36 5.04 -5.17 -2.73
C LEU A 36 4.73 -6.28 -3.72
N PHE A 37 3.45 -6.41 -4.07
CA PHE A 37 2.97 -7.48 -4.95
C PHE A 37 3.34 -7.25 -6.42
N ALA A 38 3.34 -5.99 -6.86
CA ALA A 38 3.79 -5.59 -8.19
C ALA A 38 5.24 -6.01 -8.44
N THR A 39 6.16 -5.70 -7.52
CA THR A 39 7.57 -6.06 -7.66
C THR A 39 7.80 -7.57 -7.58
N GLN A 40 7.05 -8.28 -6.75
CA GLN A 40 7.13 -9.75 -6.70
C GLN A 40 6.71 -10.41 -8.02
N ALA A 41 5.74 -9.86 -8.73
CA ALA A 41 5.26 -10.40 -9.99
C ALA A 41 6.32 -10.36 -11.11
N ILE A 42 7.19 -9.36 -11.11
CA ILE A 42 8.22 -9.15 -12.13
C ILE A 42 9.61 -9.72 -11.72
N LEU A 43 9.68 -10.50 -10.66
CA LEU A 43 10.92 -11.09 -10.16
C LEU A 43 11.73 -11.82 -11.25
N PRO A 44 11.13 -12.65 -12.15
CA PRO A 44 11.89 -13.29 -13.21
C PRO A 44 12.52 -12.30 -14.20
N SER A 45 11.84 -11.20 -14.48
CA SER A 45 12.34 -10.15 -15.38
C SER A 45 13.45 -9.33 -14.73
N LEU A 46 13.34 -9.06 -13.43
CA LEU A 46 14.41 -8.43 -12.63
C LEU A 46 15.65 -9.32 -12.56
N THR A 47 15.48 -10.62 -12.34
CA THR A 47 16.59 -11.60 -12.32
C THR A 47 17.39 -11.57 -13.62
N ARG A 48 16.70 -11.52 -14.76
CA ARG A 48 17.35 -11.40 -16.08
C ARG A 48 18.02 -10.05 -16.28
N HIS A 49 17.36 -8.98 -15.85
CA HIS A 49 17.90 -7.60 -16.03
C HIS A 49 19.19 -7.38 -15.25
N TYR A 50 19.25 -7.82 -14.00
CA TYR A 50 20.42 -7.69 -13.13
C TYR A 50 21.48 -8.78 -13.35
N GLY A 51 21.17 -9.84 -14.10
CA GLY A 51 22.09 -10.95 -14.36
C GLY A 51 22.50 -11.72 -13.09
N VAL A 52 21.63 -11.79 -12.08
CA VAL A 52 21.92 -12.41 -10.78
C VAL A 52 21.15 -13.71 -10.59
N ALA A 53 21.58 -14.52 -9.62
CA ALA A 53 20.84 -15.74 -9.28
C ALA A 53 19.43 -15.42 -8.75
N PRO A 54 18.40 -16.27 -9.06
CA PRO A 54 17.04 -16.06 -8.60
C PRO A 54 16.90 -15.89 -7.07
N ALA A 55 17.73 -16.61 -6.30
CA ALA A 55 17.77 -16.47 -4.85
C ALA A 55 18.23 -15.08 -4.39
N ALA A 56 19.29 -14.52 -5.03
CA ALA A 56 19.78 -13.19 -4.72
C ALA A 56 18.74 -12.10 -5.05
N MET A 57 18.08 -12.22 -6.22
CA MET A 57 17.00 -11.30 -6.59
C MET A 57 15.79 -11.45 -5.67
N GLY A 58 15.45 -12.66 -5.27
CA GLY A 58 14.39 -12.92 -4.30
C GLY A 58 14.64 -12.25 -2.95
N LEU A 59 15.87 -12.29 -2.44
CA LEU A 59 16.27 -11.57 -1.23
C LEU A 59 16.15 -10.06 -1.40
N ALA A 60 16.62 -9.52 -2.52
CA ALA A 60 16.54 -8.09 -2.82
C ALA A 60 15.08 -7.60 -2.93
N VAL A 61 14.23 -8.33 -3.63
CA VAL A 61 12.78 -8.01 -3.76
C VAL A 61 12.09 -8.06 -2.40
N ASN A 62 12.40 -9.05 -1.57
CA ASN A 62 11.81 -9.20 -0.25
C ASN A 62 12.48 -8.33 0.83
N ALA A 63 13.52 -7.56 0.52
CA ALA A 63 14.15 -6.63 1.47
C ALA A 63 13.16 -5.56 2.01
N SER A 64 12.09 -5.29 1.29
CA SER A 64 10.99 -4.46 1.80
C SER A 64 10.37 -4.99 3.09
N THR A 65 10.31 -6.31 3.29
CA THR A 65 9.78 -6.89 4.55
C THR A 65 10.68 -6.57 5.73
N MET A 66 11.99 -6.41 5.52
CA MET A 66 12.92 -5.95 6.56
C MET A 66 12.64 -4.48 6.93
N GLY A 67 12.43 -3.63 5.93
CA GLY A 67 11.96 -2.25 6.15
C GLY A 67 10.63 -2.20 6.90
N MET A 68 9.69 -3.06 6.53
CA MET A 68 8.39 -3.16 7.21
C MET A 68 8.54 -3.56 8.69
N ALA A 69 9.43 -4.50 9.02
CA ALA A 69 9.68 -4.92 10.40
C ALA A 69 10.25 -3.76 11.23
N ILE A 70 11.24 -3.03 10.69
CA ILE A 70 11.82 -1.85 11.35
C ILE A 70 10.76 -0.77 11.58
N ALA A 71 9.97 -0.43 10.55
CA ALA A 71 8.93 0.57 10.65
C ALA A 71 7.84 0.17 11.66
N GLY A 72 7.45 -1.11 11.70
CA GLY A 72 6.47 -1.60 12.66
C GLY A 72 6.90 -1.35 14.12
N LEU A 73 8.19 -1.56 14.42
CA LEU A 73 8.75 -1.25 15.74
C LEU A 73 8.77 0.27 16.00
N VAL A 74 9.31 1.06 15.07
CA VAL A 74 9.43 2.53 15.21
C VAL A 74 8.06 3.16 15.38
N VAL A 75 7.11 2.85 14.49
CA VAL A 75 5.75 3.39 14.57
C VAL A 75 5.05 2.91 15.85
N GLY A 76 5.25 1.64 16.26
CA GLY A 76 4.70 1.12 17.51
C GLY A 76 5.10 1.96 18.72
N PHE A 77 6.39 2.36 18.80
CA PHE A 77 6.89 3.19 19.89
C PHE A 77 6.44 4.65 19.79
N PHE A 78 6.47 5.24 18.60
CA PHE A 78 6.26 6.69 18.40
C PHE A 78 4.85 7.04 17.92
N SER A 79 3.98 6.07 17.71
CA SER A 79 2.65 6.27 17.12
C SER A 79 1.80 7.31 17.85
N ARG A 80 1.96 7.46 19.18
CA ARG A 80 1.21 8.44 19.99
C ARG A 80 1.60 9.89 19.71
N LEU A 81 2.80 10.13 19.17
CA LEU A 81 3.34 11.46 18.85
C LEU A 81 3.01 11.89 17.41
N ILE A 82 2.53 10.97 16.59
CA ILE A 82 2.29 11.19 15.15
C ILE A 82 0.80 11.43 14.93
N ASP A 83 0.45 12.57 14.31
CA ASP A 83 -0.90 12.77 13.78
C ASP A 83 -1.20 11.68 12.74
N ARG A 84 -2.29 10.93 12.94
CA ARG A 84 -2.61 9.75 12.11
C ARG A 84 -2.78 10.09 10.64
N ARG A 85 -3.53 11.16 10.35
CA ARG A 85 -3.85 11.54 8.97
C ARG A 85 -2.62 12.05 8.24
N LEU A 86 -1.86 12.95 8.88
CA LEU A 86 -0.63 13.48 8.30
C LEU A 86 0.43 12.38 8.14
N GLY A 87 0.55 11.48 9.11
CA GLY A 87 1.48 10.36 9.05
C GLY A 87 1.16 9.38 7.92
N ILE A 88 -0.11 9.04 7.71
CA ILE A 88 -0.54 8.18 6.58
C ILE A 88 -0.22 8.87 5.26
N LEU A 89 -0.64 10.14 5.10
CA LEU A 89 -0.42 10.90 3.87
C LEU A 89 1.08 11.06 3.57
N ALA A 90 1.87 11.45 4.57
CA ALA A 90 3.31 11.59 4.43
C ALA A 90 3.98 10.27 4.04
N SER A 91 3.58 9.15 4.65
CA SER A 91 4.13 7.84 4.33
C SER A 91 3.80 7.40 2.89
N LEU A 92 2.58 7.68 2.40
CA LEU A 92 2.19 7.38 1.03
C LEU A 92 2.92 8.28 0.01
N ILE A 93 3.09 9.57 0.30
CA ILE A 93 3.85 10.48 -0.57
C ILE A 93 5.33 10.08 -0.59
N LEU A 94 5.91 9.78 0.58
CA LEU A 94 7.29 9.34 0.68
C LEU A 94 7.54 8.00 0.00
N LEU A 95 6.54 7.14 -0.09
CA LEU A 95 6.61 5.86 -0.80
C LEU A 95 6.89 6.03 -2.30
N ALA A 96 6.36 7.09 -2.92
CA ALA A 96 6.59 7.38 -4.33
C ALA A 96 8.09 7.62 -4.65
N ILE A 97 8.87 8.14 -3.70
CA ILE A 97 10.30 8.45 -3.90
C ILE A 97 11.12 7.16 -4.18
N PRO A 98 11.20 6.18 -3.26
CA PRO A 98 11.94 4.95 -3.53
C PRO A 98 11.34 4.15 -4.69
N THR A 99 10.02 4.19 -4.90
CA THR A 99 9.37 3.52 -6.03
C THR A 99 9.83 4.10 -7.37
N THR A 100 9.86 5.43 -7.48
CA THR A 100 10.39 6.12 -8.68
C THR A 100 11.87 5.81 -8.90
N LEU A 101 12.68 5.86 -7.83
CA LEU A 101 14.12 5.62 -7.91
C LEU A 101 14.46 4.16 -8.30
N LEU A 102 13.60 3.20 -7.99
CA LEU A 102 13.78 1.81 -8.44
C LEU A 102 13.80 1.68 -9.96
N ALA A 103 13.14 2.59 -10.69
CA ALA A 103 13.19 2.62 -12.16
C ALA A 103 14.60 2.87 -12.72
N THR A 104 15.46 3.50 -11.94
CA THR A 104 16.83 3.90 -12.33
C THR A 104 17.93 3.20 -11.54
N ALA A 105 17.57 2.24 -10.67
CA ALA A 105 18.55 1.51 -9.88
C ALA A 105 19.46 0.66 -10.76
N ALA A 106 20.74 1.03 -10.81
CA ALA A 106 21.72 0.42 -11.72
C ALA A 106 22.29 -0.91 -11.19
N ASP A 107 22.26 -1.12 -9.88
CA ASP A 107 22.87 -2.27 -9.22
C ASP A 107 21.96 -2.88 -8.14
N LEU A 108 22.22 -4.13 -7.79
CA LEU A 108 21.43 -4.89 -6.82
C LEU A 108 21.47 -4.30 -5.40
N PRO A 109 22.61 -3.80 -4.87
CA PRO A 109 22.66 -3.14 -3.57
C PRO A 109 21.76 -1.90 -3.49
N THR A 110 21.81 -1.02 -4.49
CA THR A 110 20.95 0.17 -4.58
C THR A 110 19.48 -0.25 -4.66
N PHE A 111 19.13 -1.22 -5.50
CA PHE A 111 17.79 -1.78 -5.57
C PHE A 111 17.34 -2.30 -4.21
N THR A 112 18.17 -3.08 -3.52
CA THR A 112 17.86 -3.64 -2.20
C THR A 112 17.61 -2.56 -1.16
N LEU A 113 18.45 -1.52 -1.11
CA LEU A 113 18.28 -0.39 -0.20
C LEU A 113 16.96 0.35 -0.44
N LEU A 114 16.63 0.63 -1.71
CA LEU A 114 15.37 1.26 -2.08
C LEU A 114 14.17 0.41 -1.68
N ARG A 115 14.26 -0.93 -1.79
CA ARG A 115 13.23 -1.84 -1.29
C ARG A 115 13.05 -1.77 0.22
N VAL A 116 14.13 -1.64 1.00
CA VAL A 116 14.03 -1.42 2.46
C VAL A 116 13.31 -0.09 2.75
N LEU A 117 13.67 1.00 2.06
CA LEU A 117 13.03 2.31 2.22
C LEU A 117 11.54 2.27 1.84
N GLN A 118 11.19 1.58 0.75
CA GLN A 118 9.78 1.32 0.40
C GLN A 118 9.05 0.63 1.56
N GLY A 119 9.62 -0.44 2.10
CA GLY A 119 9.05 -1.19 3.22
C GLY A 119 8.81 -0.33 4.46
N LEU A 120 9.74 0.59 4.77
CA LEU A 120 9.58 1.56 5.85
C LEU A 120 8.33 2.43 5.65
N CYS A 121 8.16 3.01 4.46
CA CYS A 121 7.00 3.84 4.12
C CYS A 121 5.69 3.04 4.15
N MET A 122 5.69 1.85 3.54
CA MET A 122 4.52 0.96 3.47
C MET A 122 4.02 0.57 4.86
N ALA A 123 4.90 0.09 5.74
CA ALA A 123 4.51 -0.34 7.08
C ALA A 123 4.13 0.85 7.98
N SER A 124 4.72 2.02 7.78
CA SER A 124 4.29 3.24 8.47
C SER A 124 2.86 3.62 8.11
N ALA A 125 2.54 3.66 6.80
CA ALA A 125 1.18 3.90 6.34
C ALA A 125 0.20 2.82 6.85
N PHE A 126 0.60 1.55 6.80
CA PHE A 126 -0.18 0.42 7.29
C PHE A 126 -0.53 0.54 8.78
N ALA A 127 0.49 0.68 9.63
CA ALA A 127 0.32 0.73 11.07
C ALA A 127 -0.49 1.96 11.53
N LEU A 128 -0.22 3.12 10.94
CA LEU A 128 -0.97 4.35 11.22
C LEU A 128 -2.42 4.26 10.76
N THR A 129 -2.69 3.60 9.63
CA THR A 129 -4.07 3.39 9.15
C THR A 129 -4.84 2.47 10.11
N LEU A 130 -4.25 1.37 10.56
CA LEU A 130 -4.90 0.49 11.53
C LEU A 130 -5.17 1.20 12.87
N ALA A 131 -4.19 1.99 13.36
CA ALA A 131 -4.38 2.79 14.56
C ALA A 131 -5.51 3.82 14.38
N TYR A 132 -5.55 4.52 13.24
CA TYR A 132 -6.61 5.47 12.90
C TYR A 132 -7.99 4.79 12.89
N LEU A 133 -8.11 3.63 12.27
CA LEU A 133 -9.37 2.88 12.23
C LEU A 133 -9.82 2.45 13.64
N GLY A 134 -8.89 1.98 14.47
CA GLY A 134 -9.18 1.60 15.84
C GLY A 134 -9.63 2.78 16.72
N GLU A 135 -9.12 3.99 16.47
CA GLU A 135 -9.48 5.20 17.22
C GLU A 135 -10.78 5.86 16.74
N GLN A 136 -11.09 5.79 15.44
CA GLN A 136 -12.18 6.54 14.81
C GLN A 136 -13.44 5.72 14.55
N CYS A 137 -13.36 4.40 14.57
CA CYS A 137 -14.50 3.54 14.32
C CYS A 137 -15.21 3.20 15.63
N SER A 138 -16.55 3.34 15.66
CA SER A 138 -17.36 2.75 16.71
C SER A 138 -17.24 1.22 16.64
N ALA A 139 -17.55 0.52 17.74
CA ALA A 139 -17.53 -0.94 17.77
C ALA A 139 -18.44 -1.57 16.68
N THR A 140 -19.55 -0.88 16.34
CA THR A 140 -20.48 -1.30 15.29
C THR A 140 -19.94 -1.10 13.88
N ASP A 141 -19.13 -0.06 13.65
CA ASP A 141 -18.59 0.27 12.33
C ASP A 141 -17.23 -0.38 12.06
N ALA A 142 -16.51 -0.79 13.11
CA ALA A 142 -15.16 -1.34 13.02
C ALA A 142 -15.10 -2.56 12.10
N GLY A 143 -16.07 -3.48 12.18
CA GLY A 143 -16.14 -4.66 11.34
C GLY A 143 -16.15 -4.32 9.84
N GLY A 144 -16.97 -3.37 9.43
CA GLY A 144 -17.06 -2.90 8.05
C GLY A 144 -15.77 -2.19 7.58
N ALA A 145 -15.18 -1.37 8.43
CA ALA A 145 -13.94 -0.66 8.14
C ALA A 145 -12.75 -1.61 7.94
N PHE A 146 -12.60 -2.59 8.84
CA PHE A 146 -11.56 -3.62 8.70
C PHE A 146 -11.81 -4.54 7.51
N ALA A 147 -13.06 -4.90 7.22
CA ALA A 147 -13.40 -5.67 6.02
C ALA A 147 -13.00 -4.92 4.73
N ALA A 148 -13.30 -3.62 4.64
CA ALA A 148 -12.89 -2.77 3.53
C ALA A 148 -11.36 -2.70 3.39
N TYR A 149 -10.64 -2.59 4.51
CA TYR A 149 -9.19 -2.60 4.54
C TYR A 149 -8.61 -3.92 4.02
N ILE A 150 -9.12 -5.05 4.49
CA ILE A 150 -8.69 -6.38 4.03
C ILE A 150 -9.01 -6.57 2.54
N ALA A 151 -10.19 -6.15 2.09
CA ALA A 151 -10.57 -6.23 0.68
C ALA A 151 -9.62 -5.42 -0.22
N GLY A 152 -9.22 -4.20 0.19
CA GLY A 152 -8.23 -3.39 -0.50
C GLY A 152 -6.86 -4.07 -0.58
N ASN A 153 -6.41 -4.68 0.51
CA ASN A 153 -5.16 -5.42 0.56
C ASN A 153 -5.18 -6.66 -0.37
N VAL A 154 -6.27 -7.43 -0.36
CA VAL A 154 -6.43 -8.58 -1.26
C VAL A 154 -6.50 -8.14 -2.73
N ALA A 155 -7.21 -7.05 -3.01
CA ALA A 155 -7.29 -6.47 -4.34
C ALA A 155 -5.91 -6.02 -4.85
N SER A 156 -5.06 -5.44 -3.97
CA SER A 156 -3.70 -5.03 -4.32
C SER A 156 -2.83 -6.22 -4.74
N ASN A 157 -3.00 -7.38 -4.11
CA ASN A 157 -2.27 -8.59 -4.48
C ASN A 157 -2.64 -9.05 -5.90
N LEU A 158 -3.95 -9.17 -6.17
CA LEU A 158 -4.41 -9.65 -7.48
C LEU A 158 -4.13 -8.62 -8.59
N ILE A 159 -4.63 -7.39 -8.42
CA ILE A 159 -4.54 -6.33 -9.43
C ILE A 159 -3.10 -5.90 -9.62
N GLY A 160 -2.35 -5.71 -8.53
CA GLY A 160 -0.93 -5.32 -8.56
C GLY A 160 -0.09 -6.30 -9.37
N ARG A 161 -0.26 -7.60 -9.16
CA ARG A 161 0.47 -8.63 -9.93
C ARG A 161 0.10 -8.64 -11.40
N LEU A 162 -1.21 -8.61 -11.73
CA LEU A 162 -1.67 -8.65 -13.11
C LEU A 162 -1.23 -7.40 -13.90
N VAL A 163 -1.43 -6.22 -13.32
CA VAL A 163 -1.05 -4.96 -13.95
C VAL A 163 0.46 -4.85 -14.09
N SER A 164 1.22 -5.19 -13.04
CA SER A 164 2.69 -5.16 -13.07
C SER A 164 3.26 -6.08 -14.14
N ALA A 165 2.78 -7.31 -14.23
CA ALA A 165 3.21 -8.23 -15.28
C ALA A 165 2.91 -7.65 -16.68
N ALA A 166 1.69 -7.14 -16.91
CA ALA A 166 1.29 -6.59 -18.19
C ALA A 166 2.07 -5.32 -18.58
N VAL A 167 2.35 -4.43 -17.60
CA VAL A 167 3.15 -3.21 -17.85
C VAL A 167 4.60 -3.56 -18.11
N ALA A 168 5.20 -4.45 -17.31
CA ALA A 168 6.59 -4.86 -17.49
C ALA A 168 6.82 -5.57 -18.83
N ASP A 169 5.89 -6.42 -19.26
CA ASP A 169 5.99 -7.14 -20.53
C ASP A 169 5.86 -6.21 -21.76
N ARG A 170 5.02 -5.17 -21.67
CA ARG A 170 4.75 -4.28 -22.81
C ARG A 170 5.61 -3.02 -22.85
N LEU A 171 5.91 -2.44 -21.68
CA LEU A 171 6.57 -1.14 -21.55
C LEU A 171 7.93 -1.21 -20.86
N GLY A 172 8.29 -2.38 -20.32
CA GLY A 172 9.55 -2.63 -19.64
C GLY A 172 9.55 -2.32 -18.14
N LEU A 173 10.65 -2.70 -17.47
CA LEU A 173 10.78 -2.65 -16.02
C LEU A 173 10.72 -1.22 -15.45
N ALA A 174 11.41 -0.27 -16.12
CA ALA A 174 11.41 1.12 -15.65
C ALA A 174 10.00 1.72 -15.68
N ALA A 175 9.25 1.49 -16.77
CA ALA A 175 7.86 1.94 -16.88
C ALA A 175 6.96 1.33 -15.79
N ASN A 176 7.23 0.09 -15.40
CA ASN A 176 6.49 -0.55 -14.31
C ASN A 176 6.66 0.19 -12.98
N PHE A 177 7.89 0.57 -12.60
CA PHE A 177 8.13 1.32 -11.37
C PHE A 177 7.54 2.73 -11.42
N TYR A 178 7.61 3.43 -12.56
CA TYR A 178 6.95 4.73 -12.73
C TYR A 178 5.43 4.65 -12.68
N PHE A 179 4.85 3.55 -13.14
CA PHE A 179 3.40 3.35 -13.10
C PHE A 179 2.87 3.20 -11.68
N PHE A 180 3.65 2.59 -10.78
CA PHE A 180 3.25 2.36 -9.39
C PHE A 180 3.72 3.47 -8.43
N ALA A 181 4.55 4.43 -8.86
CA ALA A 181 5.01 5.58 -8.08
C ALA A 181 3.94 6.67 -8.01
#